data_49312b920e4d4f8fb2e222bb6e264124
#
_entry.id   49312b920e4d4f8fb2e222bb6e264124
#
_cell.length_a   1.000
_cell.length_b   1.000
_cell.length_c   1.000
_cell.angle_alpha   90.00
_cell.angle_beta   90.00
_cell.angle_gamma   90.00
#
_symmetry.space_group_name_H-M   'P 1'
#
loop_
_entity.id
_entity.type
_entity.pdbx_description
1 polymer ?
#
loop_
_entity_poly.entity_id
_entity_poly.type
_entity_poly.pdbx_seq_one_letter_code
_entity_poly.pdbx_strand_id
1 'polypeptide(L)'
;MRRAVMIATGALMLSGIGCVQQDRYDNTVLSARSLKEQLVVTERQRDTTRANLDDVRGQLSEAKATNVQLQDQVVAVNADFEDQVSKYDELLRRVSQLEFGPLPIELEMALDHLAAAYPELMSFDAAHGLLRFSSDFTFDLGSAEVQSDAEATLVTLADILNSDEASSFELRLIGHTDNVPVERASTLQRHPTNVHLSVHRAISVRDLLVAAGVDAARIQVAGYGEFRPIVPNGSKGAAENRRVELVMVPRRPRIILLPDAPVEERIVIEEPMK
;
A
#
# COMPACT_ATOMS: atom_id res chain seq x y z
N MET A 1 59.82 -112.42 -53.61
CA MET A 1 60.33 -111.10 -54.13
C MET A 1 59.32 -110.00 -53.84
N ARG A 2 59.80 -108.96 -53.14
CA ARG A 2 59.46 -107.58 -53.25
C ARG A 2 58.02 -107.17 -52.90
N ARG A 3 57.90 -106.50 -51.75
CA ARG A 3 57.56 -105.05 -51.55
C ARG A 3 56.09 -104.80 -51.61
N ALA A 4 55.44 -104.08 -50.80
CA ALA A 4 55.72 -102.97 -49.92
C ALA A 4 54.44 -102.75 -49.09
N VAL A 5 54.55 -102.46 -47.84
CA VAL A 5 54.68 -101.20 -47.21
C VAL A 5 53.36 -100.36 -47.16
N MET A 6 52.96 -100.17 -45.97
CA MET A 6 52.33 -98.98 -45.38
C MET A 6 51.12 -98.31 -46.06
N ILE A 7 50.07 -98.30 -45.31
CA ILE A 7 49.40 -97.05 -44.85
C ILE A 7 48.37 -97.46 -43.78
N ALA A 8 48.72 -97.30 -42.52
CA ALA A 8 47.79 -97.33 -41.42
C ALA A 8 48.35 -96.33 -40.36
N THR A 9 48.17 -95.12 -40.56
CA THR A 9 48.31 -94.09 -39.52
C THR A 9 47.67 -92.78 -40.06
N GLY A 10 46.50 -92.48 -39.63
CA GLY A 10 45.92 -91.16 -40.03
C GLY A 10 44.47 -90.93 -39.59
N ALA A 11 43.90 -91.74 -38.72
CA ALA A 11 42.48 -91.57 -38.33
C ALA A 11 42.20 -91.37 -36.83
N LEU A 12 43.17 -90.93 -36.03
CA LEU A 12 42.97 -90.84 -34.56
C LEU A 12 43.34 -89.49 -33.95
N MET A 13 43.29 -88.40 -34.73
CA MET A 13 43.58 -87.06 -34.15
C MET A 13 42.50 -86.05 -34.48
N LEU A 14 41.26 -86.41 -34.85
CA LEU A 14 40.22 -85.44 -35.15
C LEU A 14 39.07 -85.39 -34.12
N SER A 15 39.00 -86.22 -33.07
CA SER A 15 37.88 -86.28 -32.13
C SER A 15 38.06 -85.43 -30.84
N GLY A 16 39.24 -84.91 -30.59
CA GLY A 16 39.49 -84.10 -29.39
C GLY A 16 39.37 -82.56 -29.60
N ILE A 17 39.36 -82.11 -30.85
CA ILE A 17 39.29 -80.65 -31.15
C ILE A 17 37.81 -80.16 -31.18
N GLY A 18 36.86 -81.03 -31.42
CA GLY A 18 35.42 -80.69 -31.47
C GLY A 18 34.78 -80.28 -30.14
N CYS A 19 35.11 -80.97 -29.06
CA CYS A 19 34.49 -80.72 -27.72
C CYS A 19 34.97 -79.40 -27.09
N VAL A 20 36.22 -79.04 -27.32
CA VAL A 20 36.74 -77.74 -26.76
C VAL A 20 36.27 -76.58 -27.61
N GLN A 21 35.97 -76.75 -28.87
CA GLN A 21 35.38 -75.73 -29.76
C GLN A 21 33.89 -75.56 -29.48
N GLN A 22 33.16 -76.61 -29.17
CA GLN A 22 31.74 -76.54 -28.87
C GLN A 22 31.44 -75.72 -27.59
N ASP A 23 32.15 -76.00 -26.48
CA ASP A 23 32.01 -75.24 -25.23
C ASP A 23 32.39 -73.73 -25.42
N ARG A 24 33.39 -73.45 -26.20
CA ARG A 24 33.73 -72.05 -26.55
C ARG A 24 32.69 -71.39 -27.42
N TYR A 25 32.14 -72.15 -28.36
CA TYR A 25 31.05 -71.68 -29.21
C TYR A 25 29.79 -71.35 -28.37
N ASP A 26 29.38 -72.30 -27.50
CA ASP A 26 28.21 -72.13 -26.63
C ASP A 26 28.36 -70.99 -25.66
N ASN A 27 29.55 -70.81 -25.04
CA ASN A 27 29.86 -69.66 -24.19
C ASN A 27 29.83 -68.35 -24.96
N THR A 28 30.34 -68.30 -26.22
CA THR A 28 30.29 -67.11 -27.05
C THR A 28 28.84 -66.75 -27.49
N VAL A 29 28.02 -67.77 -27.78
CA VAL A 29 26.61 -67.60 -28.09
C VAL A 29 25.82 -67.07 -26.91
N LEU A 30 26.04 -67.61 -25.68
CA LEU A 30 25.44 -67.12 -24.46
C LEU A 30 25.83 -65.70 -24.15
N SER A 31 27.14 -65.36 -24.30
CA SER A 31 27.65 -64.01 -24.11
C SER A 31 27.07 -63.03 -25.15
N ALA A 32 26.95 -63.47 -26.42
CA ALA A 32 26.34 -62.66 -27.50
C ALA A 32 24.85 -62.43 -27.24
N ARG A 33 24.11 -63.40 -26.68
CA ARG A 33 22.70 -63.19 -26.28
C ARG A 33 22.59 -62.20 -25.12
N SER A 34 23.41 -62.39 -24.07
CA SER A 34 23.41 -61.48 -22.93
C SER A 34 23.76 -60.01 -23.35
N LEU A 35 24.76 -59.84 -24.21
CA LEU A 35 25.13 -58.52 -24.75
C LEU A 35 23.97 -57.94 -25.61
N LYS A 36 23.31 -58.76 -26.39
CA LYS A 36 22.18 -58.32 -27.18
C LYS A 36 20.97 -57.87 -26.29
N GLU A 37 20.69 -58.60 -25.21
CA GLU A 37 19.69 -58.23 -24.23
C GLU A 37 20.07 -56.92 -23.53
N GLN A 38 21.33 -56.79 -23.12
CA GLN A 38 21.86 -55.54 -22.52
C GLN A 38 21.74 -54.37 -23.50
N LEU A 39 22.07 -54.60 -24.77
CA LEU A 39 21.96 -53.58 -25.82
C LEU A 39 20.52 -53.08 -25.94
N VAL A 40 19.55 -53.99 -26.03
CA VAL A 40 18.11 -53.66 -26.15
C VAL A 40 17.62 -52.89 -24.93
N VAL A 41 18.04 -53.28 -23.72
CA VAL A 41 17.72 -52.54 -22.46
C VAL A 41 18.33 -51.13 -22.47
N THR A 42 19.59 -51.04 -22.86
CA THR A 42 20.32 -49.77 -22.93
C THR A 42 19.75 -48.82 -23.98
N GLU A 43 19.38 -49.39 -25.14
CA GLU A 43 18.69 -48.62 -26.20
C GLU A 43 17.35 -48.10 -25.74
N ARG A 44 16.53 -48.90 -25.07
CA ARG A 44 15.25 -48.44 -24.48
C ARG A 44 15.48 -47.36 -23.44
N GLN A 45 16.47 -47.49 -22.55
CA GLN A 45 16.80 -46.48 -21.58
C GLN A 45 17.25 -45.16 -22.25
N ARG A 46 18.12 -45.27 -23.28
CA ARG A 46 18.54 -44.12 -24.07
C ARG A 46 17.34 -43.42 -24.72
N ASP A 47 16.45 -44.16 -25.34
CA ASP A 47 15.30 -43.61 -26.06
C ASP A 47 14.30 -42.95 -25.06
N THR A 48 14.08 -43.55 -23.88
CA THR A 48 13.27 -42.96 -22.82
C THR A 48 13.94 -41.68 -22.26
N THR A 49 15.24 -41.71 -22.03
CA THR A 49 15.97 -40.55 -21.54
C THR A 49 15.96 -39.42 -22.56
N ARG A 50 16.05 -39.75 -23.85
CA ARG A 50 15.99 -38.76 -24.93
C ARG A 50 14.60 -38.12 -25.03
N ALA A 51 13.53 -38.91 -24.93
CA ALA A 51 12.16 -38.40 -24.89
C ALA A 51 11.94 -37.45 -23.69
N ASN A 52 12.41 -37.86 -22.50
CA ASN A 52 12.34 -37.00 -21.31
C ASN A 52 13.15 -35.72 -21.48
N LEU A 53 14.32 -35.79 -22.08
CA LEU A 53 15.17 -34.61 -22.34
C LEU A 53 14.47 -33.64 -23.32
N ASP A 54 13.83 -34.15 -24.37
CA ASP A 54 13.11 -33.32 -25.32
C ASP A 54 11.87 -32.68 -24.70
N ASP A 55 11.14 -33.41 -23.83
CA ASP A 55 10.03 -32.88 -23.06
C ASP A 55 10.50 -31.74 -22.09
N VAL A 56 11.52 -31.98 -21.31
CA VAL A 56 12.09 -30.95 -20.41
C VAL A 56 12.61 -29.72 -21.17
N ARG A 57 13.20 -29.92 -22.37
CA ARG A 57 13.57 -28.79 -23.23
C ARG A 57 12.38 -28.01 -23.72
N GLY A 58 11.30 -28.67 -24.06
CA GLY A 58 10.03 -28.03 -24.40
C GLY A 58 9.49 -27.17 -23.25
N GLN A 59 9.39 -27.76 -22.06
CA GLN A 59 8.94 -27.06 -20.86
C GLN A 59 9.84 -25.87 -20.52
N LEU A 60 11.16 -26.02 -20.65
CA LEU A 60 12.11 -24.92 -20.41
C LEU A 60 11.93 -23.78 -21.42
N SER A 61 11.67 -24.11 -22.69
CA SER A 61 11.41 -23.10 -23.72
C SER A 61 10.12 -22.32 -23.44
N GLU A 62 9.07 -23.02 -23.06
CA GLU A 62 7.78 -22.43 -22.69
C GLU A 62 7.91 -21.56 -21.43
N ALA A 63 8.58 -22.06 -20.40
CA ALA A 63 8.84 -21.28 -19.17
C ALA A 63 9.65 -20.01 -19.44
N LYS A 64 10.63 -20.07 -20.35
CA LYS A 64 11.41 -18.89 -20.76
C LYS A 64 10.53 -17.87 -21.50
N ALA A 65 9.68 -18.34 -22.42
CA ALA A 65 8.75 -17.46 -23.15
C ALA A 65 7.78 -16.76 -22.19
N THR A 66 7.20 -17.53 -21.26
CA THR A 66 6.32 -16.98 -20.21
C THR A 66 7.05 -15.97 -19.30
N ASN A 67 8.31 -16.25 -18.96
CA ASN A 67 9.10 -15.34 -18.14
C ASN A 67 9.35 -14.00 -18.84
N VAL A 68 9.70 -14.02 -20.13
CA VAL A 68 9.83 -12.79 -20.93
C VAL A 68 8.51 -12.03 -20.97
N GLN A 69 7.39 -12.71 -21.24
CA GLN A 69 6.08 -12.08 -21.27
C GLN A 69 5.71 -11.44 -19.90
N LEU A 70 6.00 -12.13 -18.80
CA LEU A 70 5.78 -11.58 -17.46
C LEU A 70 6.67 -10.36 -17.17
N GLN A 71 7.93 -10.39 -17.62
CA GLN A 71 8.82 -9.24 -17.49
C GLN A 71 8.29 -8.03 -18.26
N ASP A 72 7.82 -8.22 -19.48
CA ASP A 72 7.21 -7.16 -20.29
C ASP A 72 5.94 -6.60 -19.61
N GLN A 73 5.11 -7.47 -19.02
CA GLN A 73 3.94 -7.05 -18.25
C GLN A 73 4.32 -6.24 -17.01
N VAL A 74 5.35 -6.65 -16.27
CA VAL A 74 5.85 -5.89 -15.11
C VAL A 74 6.34 -4.51 -15.51
N VAL A 75 7.08 -4.40 -16.62
CA VAL A 75 7.54 -3.11 -17.15
C VAL A 75 6.35 -2.22 -17.52
N ALA A 76 5.34 -2.75 -18.20
CA ALA A 76 4.15 -1.99 -18.59
C ALA A 76 3.35 -1.52 -17.35
N VAL A 77 3.13 -2.41 -16.37
CA VAL A 77 2.41 -2.05 -15.12
C VAL A 77 3.16 -1.01 -14.32
N ASN A 78 4.51 -1.09 -14.25
CA ASN A 78 5.30 -0.07 -13.56
C ASN A 78 5.22 1.28 -14.27
N ALA A 79 5.26 1.32 -15.59
CA ALA A 79 5.10 2.55 -16.35
C ALA A 79 3.71 3.19 -16.14
N ASP A 80 2.64 2.38 -16.15
CA ASP A 80 1.28 2.84 -15.86
C ASP A 80 1.15 3.35 -14.42
N PHE A 81 1.81 2.69 -13.47
CA PHE A 81 1.82 3.11 -12.07
C PHE A 81 2.53 4.47 -11.89
N GLU A 82 3.70 4.66 -12.52
CA GLU A 82 4.43 5.94 -12.49
C GLU A 82 3.60 7.08 -13.11
N ASP A 83 2.92 6.81 -14.22
CA ASP A 83 2.01 7.77 -14.86
C ASP A 83 0.83 8.13 -13.94
N GLN A 84 0.22 7.15 -13.28
CA GLN A 84 -0.84 7.39 -12.31
C GLN A 84 -0.36 8.17 -11.08
N VAL A 85 0.82 7.88 -10.56
CA VAL A 85 1.42 8.64 -9.45
C VAL A 85 1.63 10.09 -9.86
N SER A 86 2.17 10.35 -11.05
CA SER A 86 2.40 11.71 -11.54
C SER A 86 1.09 12.50 -11.74
N LYS A 87 0.04 11.83 -12.25
CA LYS A 87 -1.31 12.42 -12.37
C LYS A 87 -1.94 12.70 -11.00
N TYR A 88 -1.74 11.81 -10.05
CA TYR A 88 -2.21 12.01 -8.68
C TYR A 88 -1.51 13.18 -8.01
N ASP A 89 -0.20 13.31 -8.17
CA ASP A 89 0.56 14.45 -7.64
C ASP A 89 0.15 15.77 -8.30
N GLU A 90 -0.14 15.76 -9.60
CA GLU A 90 -0.67 16.94 -10.28
C GLU A 90 -2.08 17.29 -9.81
N LEU A 91 -2.96 16.28 -9.61
CA LEU A 91 -4.29 16.50 -9.04
C LEU A 91 -4.20 17.04 -7.62
N LEU A 92 -3.33 16.49 -6.76
CA LEU A 92 -3.11 17.02 -5.42
C LEU A 92 -2.64 18.49 -5.46
N ARG A 93 -1.74 18.81 -6.38
CA ARG A 93 -1.25 20.19 -6.58
C ARG A 93 -2.36 21.12 -7.04
N ARG A 94 -3.22 20.68 -7.98
CA ARG A 94 -4.39 21.46 -8.42
C ARG A 94 -5.43 21.59 -7.31
N VAL A 95 -5.69 20.53 -6.57
CA VAL A 95 -6.62 20.55 -5.43
C VAL A 95 -6.10 21.46 -4.32
N SER A 96 -4.82 21.42 -3.98
CA SER A 96 -4.22 22.35 -3.01
C SER A 96 -4.30 23.81 -3.46
N GLN A 97 -4.17 24.07 -4.76
CA GLN A 97 -4.34 25.40 -5.31
C GLN A 97 -5.81 25.87 -5.36
N LEU A 98 -6.77 24.93 -5.41
CA LEU A 98 -8.21 25.23 -5.44
C LEU A 98 -8.85 25.26 -4.06
N GLU A 99 -8.34 24.48 -3.10
CA GLU A 99 -8.88 24.39 -1.74
C GLU A 99 -8.34 25.46 -0.79
N PHE A 100 -7.14 25.96 -1.06
CA PHE A 100 -6.46 26.97 -0.22
C PHE A 100 -6.24 28.25 -1.06
N GLY A 101 -7.30 28.94 -1.41
CA GLY A 101 -7.16 30.32 -1.86
C GLY A 101 -6.62 31.18 -0.73
N PRO A 102 -5.92 32.30 -1.03
CA PRO A 102 -5.52 33.22 0.01
C PRO A 102 -6.75 33.68 0.79
N LEU A 103 -6.66 33.62 2.12
CA LEU A 103 -7.71 34.17 2.98
C LEU A 103 -7.82 35.69 2.73
N PRO A 104 -8.99 36.31 2.97
CA PRO A 104 -9.08 37.75 3.02
C PRO A 104 -8.04 38.32 3.99
N ILE A 105 -7.41 39.42 3.62
CA ILE A 105 -6.29 40.02 4.39
C ILE A 105 -6.71 40.30 5.84
N GLU A 106 -7.93 40.78 6.04
CA GLU A 106 -8.48 41.10 7.36
C GLU A 106 -8.59 39.84 8.22
N LEU A 107 -9.04 38.73 7.63
CA LEU A 107 -9.15 37.42 8.30
C LEU A 107 -7.77 36.84 8.62
N GLU A 108 -6.84 36.91 7.66
CA GLU A 108 -5.45 36.47 7.84
C GLU A 108 -4.78 37.22 8.99
N MET A 109 -4.90 38.55 9.01
CA MET A 109 -4.35 39.38 10.09
C MET A 109 -4.97 39.07 11.45
N ALA A 110 -6.28 38.82 11.53
CA ALA A 110 -6.97 38.47 12.76
C ALA A 110 -6.48 37.13 13.33
N LEU A 111 -6.33 36.13 12.45
CA LEU A 111 -5.81 34.80 12.84
C LEU A 111 -4.34 34.84 13.23
N ASP A 112 -3.52 35.61 12.51
CA ASP A 112 -2.09 35.80 12.85
C ASP A 112 -1.92 36.47 14.21
N HIS A 113 -2.67 37.57 14.49
CA HIS A 113 -2.69 38.24 15.77
C HIS A 113 -3.11 37.29 16.90
N LEU A 114 -4.13 36.47 16.70
CA LEU A 114 -4.58 35.51 17.69
C LEU A 114 -3.49 34.45 17.96
N ALA A 115 -2.87 33.90 16.92
CA ALA A 115 -1.78 32.94 17.07
C ALA A 115 -0.54 33.55 17.75
N ALA A 116 -0.19 34.80 17.41
CA ALA A 116 0.90 35.51 18.04
C ALA A 116 0.65 35.81 19.53
N ALA A 117 -0.62 35.98 19.94
CA ALA A 117 -0.99 36.19 21.34
C ALA A 117 -0.89 34.91 22.20
N TYR A 118 -1.04 33.71 21.56
CA TYR A 118 -1.07 32.42 22.25
C TYR A 118 -0.14 31.39 21.56
N PRO A 119 1.19 31.68 21.45
CA PRO A 119 2.11 30.85 20.63
C PRO A 119 2.32 29.43 21.16
N GLU A 120 2.09 29.18 22.45
CA GLU A 120 2.15 27.83 23.03
C GLU A 120 0.93 26.98 22.67
N LEU A 121 -0.22 27.63 22.50
CA LEU A 121 -1.50 26.96 22.23
C LEU A 121 -1.69 26.72 20.74
N MET A 122 -1.34 27.67 19.89
CA MET A 122 -1.63 27.61 18.47
C MET A 122 -0.57 28.24 17.58
N SER A 123 -0.56 27.81 16.31
CA SER A 123 0.22 28.43 15.23
C SER A 123 -0.64 28.57 13.98
N PHE A 124 -0.43 29.65 13.22
CA PHE A 124 -1.15 29.93 11.99
C PHE A 124 -0.22 29.83 10.77
N ASP A 125 -0.66 29.14 9.75
CA ASP A 125 0.00 29.01 8.46
C ASP A 125 -0.86 29.71 7.39
N ALA A 126 -0.56 30.98 7.14
CA ALA A 126 -1.31 31.83 6.23
C ALA A 126 -1.33 31.29 4.79
N ALA A 127 -0.23 30.67 4.34
CA ALA A 127 -0.14 30.13 2.98
C ALA A 127 -1.16 29.01 2.71
N HIS A 128 -1.59 28.31 3.76
CA HIS A 128 -2.53 27.19 3.66
C HIS A 128 -3.88 27.46 4.34
N GLY A 129 -4.08 28.64 4.94
CA GLY A 129 -5.28 28.92 5.72
C GLY A 129 -5.49 27.93 6.88
N LEU A 130 -4.40 27.54 7.53
CA LEU A 130 -4.35 26.44 8.48
C LEU A 130 -3.95 26.91 9.86
N LEU A 131 -4.82 26.70 10.84
CA LEU A 131 -4.55 26.93 12.25
C LEU A 131 -4.28 25.58 12.93
N ARG A 132 -3.14 25.46 13.63
CA ARG A 132 -2.77 24.26 14.39
C ARG A 132 -2.85 24.55 15.88
N PHE A 133 -3.58 23.69 16.60
CA PHE A 133 -3.65 23.71 18.05
C PHE A 133 -2.78 22.61 18.63
N SER A 134 -1.90 22.95 19.56
CA SER A 134 -1.16 21.96 20.34
C SER A 134 -2.09 21.20 21.27
N SER A 135 -2.17 19.87 21.14
CA SER A 135 -3.02 19.06 22.01
C SER A 135 -2.58 19.09 23.47
N ASP A 136 -1.30 19.30 23.75
CA ASP A 136 -0.78 19.27 25.11
C ASP A 136 -1.19 20.52 25.91
N PHE A 137 -1.47 21.64 25.23
CA PHE A 137 -2.00 22.86 25.83
C PHE A 137 -3.51 22.99 25.70
N THR A 138 -4.12 22.23 24.79
CA THR A 138 -5.58 22.27 24.56
C THR A 138 -6.33 21.26 25.42
N PHE A 139 -5.76 20.09 25.70
CA PHE A 139 -6.42 18.97 26.36
C PHE A 139 -5.57 18.38 27.47
N ASP A 140 -6.22 17.80 28.47
CA ASP A 140 -5.53 16.97 29.46
C ASP A 140 -4.97 15.69 28.83
N LEU A 141 -3.92 15.14 29.47
CA LEU A 141 -3.23 13.96 28.97
C LEU A 141 -4.16 12.74 28.82
N GLY A 142 -4.34 12.26 27.60
CA GLY A 142 -5.22 11.14 27.27
C GLY A 142 -6.70 11.51 27.33
N SER A 143 -7.04 12.79 27.37
CA SER A 143 -8.42 13.33 27.36
C SER A 143 -8.73 14.01 26.02
N ALA A 144 -10.01 14.19 25.79
CA ALA A 144 -10.55 15.08 24.79
C ALA A 144 -11.31 16.26 25.41
N GLU A 145 -11.27 16.42 26.74
CA GLU A 145 -11.84 17.58 27.42
C GLU A 145 -10.89 18.77 27.26
N VAL A 146 -11.43 19.89 26.79
CA VAL A 146 -10.64 21.12 26.57
C VAL A 146 -10.35 21.78 27.92
N GLN A 147 -9.12 22.24 28.09
CA GLN A 147 -8.70 22.97 29.29
C GLN A 147 -9.29 24.37 29.32
N SER A 148 -9.61 24.88 30.50
CA SER A 148 -10.24 26.20 30.68
C SER A 148 -9.47 27.36 30.04
N ASP A 149 -8.15 27.31 30.05
CA ASP A 149 -7.31 28.35 29.47
C ASP A 149 -7.41 28.34 27.91
N ALA A 150 -7.55 27.15 27.30
CA ALA A 150 -7.77 27.01 25.87
C ALA A 150 -9.20 27.39 25.45
N GLU A 151 -10.19 27.18 26.35
CA GLU A 151 -11.58 27.51 26.09
C GLU A 151 -11.78 28.99 25.78
N ALA A 152 -11.19 29.88 26.59
CA ALA A 152 -11.28 31.34 26.37
C ALA A 152 -10.69 31.75 25.00
N THR A 153 -9.60 31.11 24.58
CA THR A 153 -8.97 31.38 23.28
C THR A 153 -9.83 30.87 22.14
N LEU A 154 -10.47 29.69 22.29
CA LEU A 154 -11.39 29.14 21.29
C LEU A 154 -12.68 29.99 21.15
N VAL A 155 -13.14 30.64 22.22
CA VAL A 155 -14.24 31.62 22.14
C VAL A 155 -13.81 32.84 21.31
N THR A 156 -12.62 33.40 21.56
CA THR A 156 -12.10 34.50 20.73
C THR A 156 -11.92 34.10 19.28
N LEU A 157 -11.48 32.87 19.01
CA LEU A 157 -11.42 32.33 17.64
C LEU A 157 -12.82 32.26 17.02
N ALA A 158 -13.84 31.83 17.79
CA ALA A 158 -15.21 31.75 17.28
C ALA A 158 -15.74 33.12 16.84
N ASP A 159 -15.38 34.22 17.56
CA ASP A 159 -15.73 35.59 17.14
C ASP A 159 -15.10 35.94 15.76
N ILE A 160 -13.84 35.57 15.53
CA ILE A 160 -13.19 35.75 14.22
C ILE A 160 -13.87 34.89 13.13
N LEU A 161 -14.20 33.64 13.44
CA LEU A 161 -14.85 32.72 12.51
C LEU A 161 -16.31 33.10 12.19
N ASN A 162 -16.94 33.94 13.01
CA ASN A 162 -18.27 34.49 12.79
C ASN A 162 -18.24 35.83 12.04
N SER A 163 -17.07 36.35 11.66
CA SER A 163 -17.00 37.55 10.85
C SER A 163 -17.54 37.32 9.43
N ASP A 164 -17.89 38.41 8.75
CA ASP A 164 -18.41 38.35 7.38
C ASP A 164 -17.35 37.74 6.44
N GLU A 165 -16.08 38.06 6.65
CA GLU A 165 -14.94 37.56 5.85
C GLU A 165 -14.77 36.04 6.00
N ALA A 166 -15.00 35.51 7.22
CA ALA A 166 -14.90 34.07 7.48
C ALA A 166 -16.15 33.29 7.07
N SER A 167 -17.30 33.96 6.90
CA SER A 167 -18.61 33.29 6.63
C SER A 167 -18.60 32.51 5.33
N SER A 168 -17.78 32.89 4.34
CA SER A 168 -17.64 32.23 3.04
C SER A 168 -16.80 30.93 3.08
N PHE A 169 -16.30 30.54 4.27
CA PHE A 169 -15.44 29.34 4.42
C PHE A 169 -16.15 28.25 5.21
N GLU A 170 -15.93 26.99 4.80
CA GLU A 170 -16.14 25.80 5.62
C GLU A 170 -14.92 25.56 6.50
N LEU A 171 -15.13 24.97 7.66
CA LEU A 171 -14.11 24.71 8.67
C LEU A 171 -13.91 23.20 8.78
N ARG A 172 -12.70 22.73 8.54
CA ARG A 172 -12.36 21.32 8.71
C ARG A 172 -11.48 21.16 9.95
N LEU A 173 -12.03 20.52 10.97
CA LEU A 173 -11.32 20.19 12.21
C LEU A 173 -10.76 18.76 12.09
N ILE A 174 -9.44 18.64 12.15
CA ILE A 174 -8.75 17.38 11.92
C ILE A 174 -7.84 17.08 13.12
N GLY A 175 -8.17 16.01 13.85
CA GLY A 175 -7.37 15.57 14.99
C GLY A 175 -6.23 14.63 14.59
N HIS A 176 -5.10 14.75 15.30
CA HIS A 176 -3.92 13.91 15.14
C HIS A 176 -3.36 13.50 16.51
N THR A 177 -2.67 12.35 16.54
CA THR A 177 -1.91 11.89 17.71
C THR A 177 -0.48 11.56 17.28
N ASP A 178 0.38 11.35 18.27
CA ASP A 178 1.62 10.63 18.04
C ASP A 178 1.37 9.11 17.95
N ASN A 179 2.45 8.31 17.85
CA ASN A 179 2.37 6.86 17.76
C ASN A 179 2.34 6.13 19.12
N VAL A 180 2.23 6.86 20.23
CA VAL A 180 2.12 6.22 21.55
C VAL A 180 0.74 5.59 21.69
N PRO A 181 0.65 4.28 21.96
CA PRO A 181 -0.64 3.62 22.13
C PRO A 181 -1.43 4.18 23.31
N VAL A 182 -2.76 4.16 23.20
CA VAL A 182 -3.65 4.47 24.32
C VAL A 182 -3.64 3.26 25.28
N GLU A 183 -3.05 3.42 26.48
CA GLU A 183 -2.89 2.31 27.44
C GLU A 183 -3.69 2.52 28.74
N ARG A 184 -4.01 3.75 29.11
CA ARG A 184 -4.75 4.03 30.36
C ARG A 184 -6.17 3.50 30.26
N ALA A 185 -6.61 2.70 31.21
CA ALA A 185 -7.92 2.07 31.21
C ALA A 185 -9.08 3.08 31.07
N SER A 186 -8.99 4.23 31.74
CA SER A 186 -9.98 5.31 31.64
C SER A 186 -10.04 5.95 30.26
N THR A 187 -8.90 6.06 29.58
CA THR A 187 -8.81 6.57 28.20
C THR A 187 -9.30 5.52 27.22
N LEU A 188 -8.87 4.24 27.35
CA LEU A 188 -9.30 3.12 26.51
C LEU A 188 -10.82 2.94 26.50
N GLN A 189 -11.46 3.15 27.65
CA GLN A 189 -12.92 3.02 27.77
C GLN A 189 -13.67 4.05 26.91
N ARG A 190 -13.13 5.25 26.76
CA ARG A 190 -13.72 6.36 25.98
C ARG A 190 -13.14 6.48 24.57
N HIS A 191 -11.86 6.15 24.42
CA HIS A 191 -11.08 6.32 23.20
C HIS A 191 -10.25 5.05 22.93
N PRO A 192 -10.82 3.98 22.35
CA PRO A 192 -10.15 2.69 22.19
C PRO A 192 -8.85 2.71 21.36
N THR A 193 -8.68 3.69 20.48
CA THR A 193 -7.49 3.85 19.64
C THR A 193 -7.12 5.32 19.48
N ASN A 194 -5.92 5.58 18.98
CA ASN A 194 -5.46 6.92 18.61
C ASN A 194 -6.39 7.61 17.61
N VAL A 195 -7.02 6.85 16.71
CA VAL A 195 -8.03 7.40 15.77
C VAL A 195 -9.25 7.92 16.55
N HIS A 196 -9.80 7.14 17.48
CA HIS A 196 -10.93 7.60 18.33
C HIS A 196 -10.56 8.84 19.13
N LEU A 197 -9.38 8.84 19.77
CA LEU A 197 -8.91 10.00 20.56
C LEU A 197 -8.81 11.25 19.69
N SER A 198 -8.20 11.13 18.50
CA SER A 198 -8.03 12.25 17.56
C SER A 198 -9.37 12.84 17.09
N VAL A 199 -10.35 11.98 16.73
CA VAL A 199 -11.68 12.43 16.35
C VAL A 199 -12.41 13.10 17.52
N HIS A 200 -12.37 12.52 18.71
CA HIS A 200 -13.04 13.10 19.87
C HIS A 200 -12.47 14.46 20.27
N ARG A 201 -11.15 14.66 20.14
CA ARG A 201 -10.52 15.98 20.34
C ARG A 201 -11.05 17.01 19.34
N ALA A 202 -11.14 16.63 18.07
CA ALA A 202 -11.69 17.52 17.04
C ALA A 202 -13.20 17.80 17.29
N ILE A 203 -13.97 16.83 17.82
CA ILE A 203 -15.37 17.03 18.23
C ILE A 203 -15.45 18.04 19.39
N SER A 204 -14.59 17.94 20.41
CA SER A 204 -14.63 18.86 21.54
C SER A 204 -14.34 20.30 21.14
N VAL A 205 -13.38 20.52 20.23
CA VAL A 205 -13.13 21.86 19.64
C VAL A 205 -14.37 22.33 18.88
N ARG A 206 -14.96 21.47 18.03
CA ARG A 206 -16.18 21.79 17.31
C ARG A 206 -17.32 22.23 18.24
N ASP A 207 -17.54 21.48 19.30
CA ASP A 207 -18.67 21.72 20.21
C ASP A 207 -18.52 23.05 20.93
N LEU A 208 -17.29 23.44 21.29
CA LEU A 208 -17.00 24.77 21.83
C LEU A 208 -17.21 25.88 20.81
N LEU A 209 -16.74 25.73 19.58
CA LEU A 209 -16.98 26.72 18.51
C LEU A 209 -18.47 26.88 18.21
N VAL A 210 -19.23 25.79 18.20
CA VAL A 210 -20.70 25.82 18.02
C VAL A 210 -21.38 26.50 19.22
N ALA A 211 -20.96 26.18 20.45
CA ALA A 211 -21.48 26.84 21.64
C ALA A 211 -21.19 28.36 21.65
N ALA A 212 -20.06 28.77 21.04
CA ALA A 212 -19.70 30.17 20.82
C ALA A 212 -20.33 30.81 19.57
N GLY A 213 -21.28 30.14 18.92
CA GLY A 213 -22.10 30.70 17.84
C GLY A 213 -21.66 30.37 16.41
N VAL A 214 -20.60 29.58 16.22
CA VAL A 214 -20.22 29.15 14.85
C VAL A 214 -21.24 28.15 14.30
N ASP A 215 -21.72 28.38 13.08
CA ASP A 215 -22.71 27.51 12.43
C ASP A 215 -22.16 26.09 12.29
N ALA A 216 -22.87 25.15 12.95
CA ALA A 216 -22.51 23.73 12.93
C ALA A 216 -22.48 23.12 11.52
N ALA A 217 -23.24 23.66 10.57
CA ALA A 217 -23.29 23.20 9.18
C ALA A 217 -21.99 23.54 8.40
N ARG A 218 -21.21 24.51 8.91
CA ARG A 218 -19.91 24.87 8.34
C ARG A 218 -18.79 23.95 8.79
N ILE A 219 -18.97 23.14 9.83
CA ILE A 219 -17.88 22.44 10.49
C ILE A 219 -17.87 20.95 10.13
N GLN A 220 -16.82 20.52 9.47
CA GLN A 220 -16.46 19.12 9.25
C GLN A 220 -15.50 18.66 10.34
N VAL A 221 -15.64 17.40 10.79
CA VAL A 221 -14.74 16.79 11.77
C VAL A 221 -14.12 15.53 11.18
N ALA A 222 -12.81 15.37 11.36
CA ALA A 222 -12.04 14.19 10.96
C ALA A 222 -10.95 13.87 12.00
N GLY A 223 -10.38 12.67 11.93
CA GLY A 223 -9.24 12.28 12.73
C GLY A 223 -8.40 11.23 12.04
N TYR A 224 -7.11 11.46 11.98
CA TYR A 224 -6.15 10.56 11.37
C TYR A 224 -5.41 9.69 12.39
N GLY A 225 -5.58 9.94 13.71
CA GLY A 225 -4.75 9.27 14.72
C GLY A 225 -3.27 9.55 14.46
N GLU A 226 -2.46 8.50 14.48
CA GLU A 226 -1.00 8.52 14.31
C GLU A 226 -0.53 8.53 12.85
N PHE A 227 -1.46 8.39 11.88
CA PHE A 227 -1.11 8.10 10.48
C PHE A 227 -0.71 9.32 9.64
N ARG A 228 -0.71 10.53 10.21
CA ARG A 228 -0.30 11.78 9.53
C ARG A 228 0.66 12.60 10.39
N PRO A 229 1.86 12.07 10.71
CA PRO A 229 2.85 12.79 11.48
C PRO A 229 3.46 13.95 10.66
N ILE A 230 3.72 15.08 11.31
CA ILE A 230 4.44 16.23 10.72
C ILE A 230 5.93 16.20 11.07
N VAL A 231 6.30 15.49 12.12
CA VAL A 231 7.69 15.20 12.48
C VAL A 231 7.86 13.70 12.76
N PRO A 232 9.05 13.13 12.59
CA PRO A 232 9.29 11.74 12.95
C PRO A 232 8.97 11.45 14.42
N ASN A 233 8.22 10.39 14.69
CA ASN A 233 7.95 9.94 16.04
C ASN A 233 9.19 9.29 16.66
N GLY A 234 9.57 9.73 17.85
CA GLY A 234 10.56 9.04 18.68
C GLY A 234 9.96 7.86 19.46
N SER A 235 10.76 7.23 20.31
CA SER A 235 10.32 6.12 21.18
C SER A 235 9.25 6.54 22.22
N LYS A 236 9.08 7.81 22.47
CA LYS A 236 8.08 8.40 23.39
C LYS A 236 7.05 9.25 22.65
N GLY A 237 6.91 9.06 21.35
CA GLY A 237 6.10 9.90 20.48
C GLY A 237 6.77 11.23 20.13
N ALA A 238 5.97 12.18 19.64
CA ALA A 238 6.38 13.56 19.39
C ALA A 238 5.20 14.50 19.69
N ALA A 239 5.47 15.54 20.47
CA ALA A 239 4.46 16.51 20.91
C ALA A 239 3.80 17.22 19.73
N GLU A 240 4.58 17.57 18.73
CA GLU A 240 4.14 18.27 17.51
C GLU A 240 3.12 17.47 16.71
N ASN A 241 3.17 16.13 16.81
CA ASN A 241 2.21 15.26 16.14
C ASN A 241 0.85 15.24 16.87
N ARG A 242 0.82 15.52 18.17
CA ARG A 242 -0.39 15.65 18.97
C ARG A 242 -1.00 17.04 18.77
N ARG A 243 -1.90 17.15 17.82
CA ARG A 243 -2.48 18.43 17.41
C ARG A 243 -3.90 18.30 16.90
N VAL A 244 -4.62 19.39 16.86
CA VAL A 244 -5.85 19.57 16.09
C VAL A 244 -5.60 20.66 15.05
N GLU A 245 -5.93 20.38 13.81
CA GLU A 245 -5.83 21.31 12.70
C GLU A 245 -7.22 21.86 12.37
N LEU A 246 -7.34 23.18 12.21
CA LEU A 246 -8.49 23.85 11.63
C LEU A 246 -8.07 24.40 10.27
N VAL A 247 -8.65 23.84 9.21
CA VAL A 247 -8.43 24.25 7.83
C VAL A 247 -9.65 24.99 7.33
N MET A 248 -9.44 26.18 6.80
CA MET A 248 -10.47 27.02 6.19
C MET A 248 -10.54 26.74 4.69
N VAL A 249 -11.70 26.29 4.21
CA VAL A 249 -11.91 25.89 2.82
C VAL A 249 -13.05 26.75 2.24
N PRO A 250 -12.88 27.38 1.07
CA PRO A 250 -13.96 28.11 0.45
C PRO A 250 -15.23 27.27 0.30
N ARG A 251 -16.38 27.80 0.68
CA ARG A 251 -17.66 27.11 0.53
C ARG A 251 -17.97 26.92 -0.94
N ARG A 252 -18.26 25.68 -1.32
CA ARG A 252 -18.71 25.39 -2.68
C ARG A 252 -20.24 25.53 -2.75
N PRO A 253 -20.79 26.01 -3.88
CA PRO A 253 -22.23 26.01 -4.07
C PRO A 253 -22.77 24.59 -3.95
N ARG A 254 -23.84 24.43 -3.20
CA ARG A 254 -24.48 23.13 -2.98
C ARG A 254 -25.33 22.76 -4.19
N ILE A 255 -25.00 21.67 -4.84
CA ILE A 255 -25.82 21.11 -5.92
C ILE A 255 -26.91 20.23 -5.30
N ILE A 256 -28.16 20.63 -5.41
CA ILE A 256 -29.32 19.84 -4.99
C ILE A 256 -29.93 19.22 -6.24
N LEU A 257 -29.97 17.89 -6.26
CA LEU A 257 -30.66 17.13 -7.29
C LEU A 257 -32.11 16.92 -6.82
N LEU A 258 -33.06 17.47 -7.55
CA LEU A 258 -34.50 17.27 -7.32
C LEU A 258 -34.98 16.13 -8.23
N PRO A 259 -35.05 14.87 -7.75
CA PRO A 259 -35.33 13.70 -8.61
C PRO A 259 -36.73 13.75 -9.23
N ASP A 260 -37.71 14.39 -8.58
CA ASP A 260 -39.11 14.46 -9.00
C ASP A 260 -39.44 15.72 -9.79
N ALA A 261 -38.46 16.62 -10.04
CA ALA A 261 -38.69 17.83 -10.82
C ALA A 261 -38.59 17.56 -12.33
N PRO A 262 -39.18 18.42 -13.19
CA PRO A 262 -38.92 18.40 -14.64
C PRO A 262 -37.42 18.43 -14.93
N VAL A 263 -37.01 17.83 -16.06
CA VAL A 263 -35.58 17.66 -16.41
C VAL A 263 -34.79 18.96 -16.37
N GLU A 264 -35.46 20.07 -16.72
CA GLU A 264 -34.87 21.43 -16.75
C GLU A 264 -34.65 22.03 -15.35
N GLU A 265 -35.35 21.53 -14.30
CA GLU A 265 -35.28 22.04 -12.92
C GLU A 265 -34.63 21.04 -11.94
N ARG A 266 -34.06 19.94 -12.43
CA ARG A 266 -33.50 18.89 -11.57
C ARG A 266 -32.21 19.27 -10.84
N ILE A 267 -31.55 20.32 -11.30
CA ILE A 267 -30.30 20.79 -10.72
C ILE A 267 -30.52 22.20 -10.18
N VAL A 268 -30.51 22.33 -8.87
CA VAL A 268 -30.51 23.63 -8.20
C VAL A 268 -29.11 23.86 -7.62
N ILE A 269 -28.51 24.97 -7.99
CA ILE A 269 -27.24 25.43 -7.42
C ILE A 269 -27.60 26.45 -6.33
N GLU A 270 -27.48 26.03 -5.07
CA GLU A 270 -27.58 26.96 -3.94
C GLU A 270 -26.23 27.66 -3.75
N GLU A 271 -26.21 28.96 -3.94
CA GLU A 271 -25.07 29.78 -3.54
C GLU A 271 -24.98 29.76 -1.99
N PRO A 272 -23.77 29.74 -1.40
CA PRO A 272 -23.59 29.85 0.03
C PRO A 272 -24.22 31.14 0.52
N MET A 273 -25.05 31.05 1.53
CA MET A 273 -25.65 32.23 2.18
C MET A 273 -24.54 33.16 2.64
N LYS A 274 -24.64 34.44 2.31
CA LYS A 274 -23.74 35.50 2.74
C LYS A 274 -23.88 35.71 4.24
#